data_819953ff77d07ef0045b4b97380a869e
#
_entry.id   819953ff77d07ef0045b4b97380a869e
#
_cell.length_a   1.000
_cell.length_b   1.000
_cell.length_c   1.000
_cell.angle_alpha   90.00
_cell.angle_beta   90.00
_cell.angle_gamma   90.00
#
_symmetry.space_group_name_H-M   'P 1'
#
loop_
_entity.id
_entity.type
_entity.pdbx_description
1 polymer ?
#
loop_
_entity_poly.entity_id
_entity_poly.type
_entity_poly.pdbx_seq_one_letter_code
_entity_poly.pdbx_strand_id
1 'polypeptide(L)'
;FLGLYGYRSIMGVGINVNQKAFLSDAPNPMSLAQILGEDVERRFVLESVMEHFSQYYRMLEQGEYARIHAHYLQSLYRWKESHLFEDENGIFKASITDVEPDGHLNLCDENGQTRRYAFKEVKYII
;
A
#
# COMPACT_ATOMS: atom_id res chain seq x y z
N PHE A 1 -1.76 3.70 -24.12
CA PHE A 1 -2.14 4.54 -25.28
C PHE A 1 -1.66 5.96 -25.04
N LEU A 2 -0.55 6.34 -25.64
CA LEU A 2 -0.11 7.74 -25.73
C LEU A 2 -0.97 8.44 -26.80
N GLY A 3 -2.13 8.92 -26.39
CA GLY A 3 -2.90 9.82 -27.25
C GLY A 3 -2.36 11.25 -27.14
N LEU A 4 -2.59 12.07 -28.15
CA LEU A 4 -2.24 13.50 -28.22
C LEU A 4 -2.78 14.36 -27.05
N TYR A 5 -3.59 13.79 -26.15
CA TYR A 5 -4.29 14.47 -25.05
C TYR A 5 -3.88 13.99 -23.64
N GLY A 6 -2.84 13.16 -23.52
CA GLY A 6 -2.39 12.63 -22.23
C GLY A 6 -3.33 11.60 -21.60
N TYR A 7 -2.96 11.11 -20.42
CA TYR A 7 -3.79 10.21 -19.62
C TYR A 7 -4.72 10.97 -18.69
N ARG A 8 -5.91 10.43 -18.48
CA ARG A 8 -6.81 10.84 -17.40
C ARG A 8 -6.97 9.66 -16.46
N SER A 9 -6.65 9.87 -15.17
CA SER A 9 -6.83 8.88 -14.12
C SER A 9 -7.86 9.39 -13.13
N ILE A 10 -8.83 8.52 -12.78
CA ILE A 10 -9.80 8.79 -11.72
C ILE A 10 -9.46 7.82 -10.60
N MET A 11 -9.12 8.36 -9.43
CA MET A 11 -8.75 7.58 -8.25
C MET A 11 -9.76 7.83 -7.13
N GLY A 12 -10.12 6.76 -6.40
CA GLY A 12 -10.90 6.83 -5.18
C GLY A 12 -10.05 6.40 -3.98
N VAL A 13 -10.13 7.16 -2.89
CA VAL A 13 -9.46 6.84 -1.63
C VAL A 13 -10.49 6.80 -0.51
N GLY A 14 -10.50 5.71 0.28
CA GLY A 14 -11.33 5.58 1.47
C GLY A 14 -10.45 5.58 2.73
N ILE A 15 -10.76 6.46 3.69
CA ILE A 15 -10.06 6.53 4.97
C ILE A 15 -11.10 6.53 6.08
N ASN A 16 -10.97 5.62 7.06
CA ASN A 16 -11.77 5.62 8.27
C ASN A 16 -11.22 6.70 9.21
N VAL A 17 -11.90 7.84 9.30
CA VAL A 17 -11.43 8.97 10.13
C VAL A 17 -11.97 8.85 11.55
N ASN A 18 -13.29 8.98 11.77
CA ASN A 18 -13.91 9.03 13.11
C ASN A 18 -14.85 7.85 13.38
N GLN A 19 -14.77 6.79 12.62
CA GLN A 19 -15.59 5.60 12.81
C GLN A 19 -15.18 4.88 14.11
N LYS A 20 -16.13 4.68 15.03
CA LYS A 20 -15.88 4.07 16.35
C LYS A 20 -16.23 2.57 16.39
N ALA A 21 -17.08 2.12 15.47
CA ALA A 21 -17.48 0.73 15.35
C ALA A 21 -17.47 0.28 13.88
N PHE A 22 -17.07 -0.94 13.66
CA PHE A 22 -17.02 -1.56 12.33
C PHE A 22 -17.94 -2.79 12.33
N LEU A 23 -18.77 -2.88 11.30
CA LEU A 23 -19.76 -3.96 11.14
C LEU A 23 -19.37 -4.93 10.01
N SER A 24 -18.14 -4.83 9.51
CA SER A 24 -17.63 -5.67 8.43
C SER A 24 -16.76 -6.82 8.96
N ASP A 25 -16.62 -7.88 8.17
CA ASP A 25 -15.72 -9.01 8.43
C ASP A 25 -14.24 -8.69 8.15
N ALA A 26 -13.89 -7.42 7.91
CA ALA A 26 -12.51 -7.02 7.71
C ALA A 26 -11.69 -7.30 8.96
N PRO A 27 -10.53 -7.97 8.86
CA PRO A 27 -9.65 -8.17 10.00
C PRO A 27 -9.06 -6.84 10.44
N ASN A 28 -9.10 -6.57 11.76
CA ASN A 28 -8.46 -5.40 12.39
C ASN A 28 -8.83 -4.03 11.77
N PRO A 29 -10.11 -3.72 11.51
CA PRO A 29 -10.48 -2.42 11.00
C PRO A 29 -10.20 -1.35 12.06
N MET A 30 -9.62 -0.22 11.67
CA MET A 30 -9.25 0.86 12.57
C MET A 30 -9.51 2.23 11.93
N SER A 31 -9.80 3.23 12.75
CA SER A 31 -9.91 4.62 12.34
C SER A 31 -8.80 5.49 12.92
N LEU A 32 -8.60 6.67 12.34
CA LEU A 32 -7.64 7.65 12.88
C LEU A 32 -8.02 8.06 14.31
N ALA A 33 -9.30 8.26 14.59
CA ALA A 33 -9.77 8.61 15.94
C ALA A 33 -9.45 7.52 16.99
N GLN A 34 -9.51 6.24 16.62
CA GLN A 34 -9.13 5.15 17.51
C GLN A 34 -7.62 5.10 17.78
N ILE A 35 -6.80 5.46 16.79
CA ILE A 35 -5.34 5.51 16.94
C ILE A 35 -4.91 6.71 17.80
N LEU A 36 -5.53 7.87 17.58
CA LEU A 36 -5.16 9.13 18.23
C LEU A 36 -5.85 9.34 19.59
N GLY A 37 -6.94 8.60 19.87
CA GLY A 37 -7.73 8.74 21.08
C GLY A 37 -8.72 9.89 21.08
N GLU A 38 -8.85 10.62 19.97
CA GLU A 38 -9.75 11.76 19.83
C GLU A 38 -10.34 11.88 18.42
N ASP A 39 -11.44 12.58 18.26
CA ASP A 39 -12.05 12.83 16.96
C ASP A 39 -11.18 13.79 16.13
N VAL A 40 -11.01 13.47 14.85
CA VAL A 40 -10.17 14.22 13.91
C VAL A 40 -11.03 15.06 12.97
N GLU A 41 -10.66 16.32 12.74
CA GLU A 41 -11.32 17.17 11.75
C GLU A 41 -11.08 16.61 10.33
N ARG A 42 -12.13 16.10 9.70
CA ARG A 42 -12.04 15.44 8.38
C ARG A 42 -11.45 16.33 7.28
N ARG A 43 -11.65 17.65 7.40
CA ARG A 43 -11.10 18.60 6.46
C ARG A 43 -9.58 18.60 6.46
N PHE A 44 -8.94 18.53 7.63
CA PHE A 44 -7.49 18.45 7.75
C PHE A 44 -6.93 17.17 7.14
N VAL A 45 -7.64 16.05 7.31
CA VAL A 45 -7.23 14.79 6.67
C VAL A 45 -7.29 14.93 5.14
N LEU A 46 -8.38 15.50 4.61
CA LEU A 46 -8.51 15.73 3.17
C LEU A 46 -7.42 16.66 2.63
N GLU A 47 -7.18 17.80 3.29
CA GLU A 47 -6.15 18.77 2.90
C GLU A 47 -4.76 18.11 2.90
N SER A 48 -4.43 17.32 3.92
CA SER A 48 -3.17 16.57 3.99
C SER A 48 -3.03 15.55 2.85
N VAL A 49 -4.08 14.79 2.56
CA VAL A 49 -4.07 13.84 1.43
C VAL A 49 -3.84 14.56 0.10
N MET A 50 -4.54 15.69 -0.13
CA MET A 50 -4.40 16.46 -1.37
C MET A 50 -3.02 17.11 -1.51
N GLU A 51 -2.43 17.57 -0.41
CA GLU A 51 -1.07 18.12 -0.41
C GLU A 51 -0.04 17.05 -0.80
N HIS A 52 -0.07 15.90 -0.14
CA HIS A 52 0.84 14.79 -0.46
C HIS A 52 0.63 14.26 -1.87
N PHE A 53 -0.63 14.11 -2.30
CA PHE A 53 -0.94 13.74 -3.67
C PHE A 53 -0.31 14.71 -4.68
N SER A 54 -0.43 16.03 -4.43
CA SER A 54 0.15 17.05 -5.30
C SER A 54 1.68 16.99 -5.34
N GLN A 55 2.33 16.65 -4.22
CA GLN A 55 3.78 16.45 -4.18
C GLN A 55 4.20 15.25 -5.04
N TYR A 56 3.56 14.10 -4.88
CA TYR A 56 3.86 12.90 -5.68
C TYR A 56 3.53 13.10 -7.17
N TYR A 57 2.45 13.82 -7.47
CA TYR A 57 2.11 14.14 -8.85
C TYR A 57 3.18 15.00 -9.53
N ARG A 58 3.74 16.01 -8.84
CA ARG A 58 4.88 16.79 -9.34
C ARG A 58 6.11 15.92 -9.56
N MET A 59 6.44 15.03 -8.63
CA MET A 59 7.55 14.08 -8.81
C MET A 59 7.34 13.21 -10.05
N LEU A 60 6.10 12.76 -10.29
CA LEU A 60 5.73 12.00 -11.49
C LEU A 60 5.96 12.81 -12.78
N GLU A 61 5.51 14.08 -12.81
CA GLU A 61 5.72 14.98 -13.94
C GLU A 61 7.21 15.27 -14.21
N GLN A 62 8.02 15.27 -13.17
CA GLN A 62 9.48 15.47 -13.24
C GLN A 62 10.23 14.18 -13.60
N GLY A 63 9.55 13.04 -13.73
CA GLY A 63 10.16 11.76 -14.06
C GLY A 63 10.93 11.11 -12.89
N GLU A 64 10.67 11.52 -11.63
CA GLU A 64 11.34 11.00 -10.44
C GLU A 64 10.80 9.60 -10.02
N TYR A 65 10.62 8.71 -10.98
CA TYR A 65 9.98 7.39 -10.75
C TYR A 65 10.70 6.56 -9.69
N ALA A 66 12.03 6.54 -9.72
CA ALA A 66 12.82 5.78 -8.76
C ALA A 66 12.62 6.28 -7.32
N ARG A 67 12.45 7.60 -7.15
CA ARG A 67 12.21 8.22 -5.84
C ARG A 67 10.80 7.90 -5.34
N ILE A 68 9.79 7.97 -6.21
CA ILE A 68 8.40 7.57 -5.89
C ILE A 68 8.38 6.11 -5.45
N HIS A 69 9.04 5.22 -6.21
CA HIS A 69 9.13 3.79 -5.90
C HIS A 69 9.81 3.54 -4.55
N ALA A 70 10.92 4.22 -4.27
CA ALA A 70 11.61 4.10 -2.99
C ALA A 70 10.72 4.53 -1.80
N HIS A 71 9.98 5.63 -1.91
CA HIS A 71 9.02 6.07 -0.89
C HIS A 71 7.88 5.05 -0.71
N TYR A 72 7.37 4.50 -1.80
CA TYR A 72 6.33 3.46 -1.76
C TYR A 72 6.82 2.24 -0.97
N LEU A 73 7.99 1.70 -1.32
CA LEU A 73 8.55 0.53 -0.65
C LEU A 73 8.80 0.79 0.85
N GLN A 74 9.34 1.97 1.22
CA GLN A 74 9.57 2.33 2.62
C GLN A 74 8.28 2.43 3.45
N SER A 75 7.16 2.74 2.80
CA SER A 75 5.85 2.86 3.45
C SER A 75 5.06 1.54 3.41
N LEU A 76 5.60 0.51 2.78
CA LEU A 76 4.91 -0.76 2.60
C LEU A 76 4.82 -1.53 3.92
N TYR A 77 3.63 -2.02 4.25
CA TYR A 77 3.40 -2.86 5.42
C TYR A 77 4.31 -4.09 5.41
N ARG A 78 5.03 -4.33 6.50
CA ARG A 78 6.02 -5.42 6.68
C ARG A 78 7.21 -5.37 5.70
N TRP A 79 7.55 -4.19 5.19
CA TRP A 79 8.70 -4.03 4.30
C TRP A 79 9.99 -4.53 4.94
N LYS A 80 10.67 -5.47 4.28
CA LYS A 80 11.92 -6.11 4.74
C LYS A 80 11.82 -6.86 6.08
N GLU A 81 10.64 -7.01 6.63
CA GLU A 81 10.42 -7.81 7.82
C GLU A 81 10.07 -9.25 7.45
N SER A 82 10.53 -10.21 8.27
CA SER A 82 10.26 -11.64 8.06
C SER A 82 8.95 -12.03 8.73
N HIS A 83 7.95 -12.42 7.92
CA HIS A 83 6.61 -12.80 8.36
C HIS A 83 6.10 -14.06 7.67
N LEU A 84 5.00 -14.61 8.18
CA LEU A 84 4.31 -15.74 7.56
C LEU A 84 3.40 -15.24 6.43
N PHE A 85 3.47 -15.97 5.32
CA PHE A 85 2.63 -15.84 4.14
C PHE A 85 2.01 -17.19 3.79
N GLU A 86 0.91 -17.19 3.05
CA GLU A 86 0.24 -18.39 2.54
C GLU A 86 0.03 -18.27 1.04
N ASP A 87 0.45 -19.27 0.28
CA ASP A 87 0.16 -19.45 -1.13
C ASP A 87 -0.58 -20.77 -1.38
N GLU A 88 -0.74 -21.19 -2.63
CA GLU A 88 -1.38 -22.45 -3.01
C GLU A 88 -0.66 -23.70 -2.46
N ASN A 89 0.64 -23.59 -2.14
CA ASN A 89 1.47 -24.68 -1.64
C ASN A 89 1.53 -24.72 -0.10
N GLY A 90 0.95 -23.73 0.58
CA GLY A 90 0.87 -23.68 2.04
C GLY A 90 1.52 -22.43 2.65
N ILE A 91 1.75 -22.52 3.97
CA ILE A 91 2.34 -21.44 4.76
C ILE A 91 3.85 -21.48 4.68
N PHE A 92 4.46 -20.34 4.46
CA PHE A 92 5.91 -20.17 4.42
C PHE A 92 6.31 -18.84 5.05
N LYS A 93 7.58 -18.73 5.42
CA LYS A 93 8.13 -17.50 6.00
C LYS A 93 9.02 -16.79 4.99
N ALA A 94 8.80 -15.49 4.82
CA ALA A 94 9.52 -14.69 3.84
C ALA A 94 9.55 -13.20 4.23
N SER A 95 10.34 -12.44 3.50
CA SER A 95 10.39 -10.97 3.59
C SER A 95 10.05 -10.36 2.23
N ILE A 96 9.35 -9.24 2.24
CA ILE A 96 9.09 -8.48 1.00
C ILE A 96 10.39 -7.83 0.54
N THR A 97 10.78 -8.08 -0.70
CA THR A 97 12.02 -7.55 -1.29
C THR A 97 11.77 -6.50 -2.34
N ASP A 98 10.64 -6.55 -3.04
CA ASP A 98 10.25 -5.57 -4.05
C ASP A 98 8.76 -5.67 -4.40
N VAL A 99 8.24 -4.60 -5.03
CA VAL A 99 6.98 -4.60 -5.77
C VAL A 99 7.26 -4.04 -7.15
N GLU A 100 7.04 -4.86 -8.17
CA GLU A 100 7.33 -4.50 -9.56
C GLU A 100 6.36 -3.43 -10.09
N PRO A 101 6.71 -2.70 -11.16
CA PRO A 101 5.85 -1.67 -11.75
C PRO A 101 4.47 -2.16 -12.21
N ASP A 102 4.34 -3.45 -12.51
CA ASP A 102 3.08 -4.11 -12.87
C ASP A 102 2.27 -4.60 -11.66
N GLY A 103 2.78 -4.39 -10.43
CA GLY A 103 2.14 -4.73 -9.18
C GLY A 103 2.47 -6.13 -8.63
N HIS A 104 3.39 -6.88 -9.26
CA HIS A 104 3.83 -8.16 -8.70
C HIS A 104 4.64 -7.95 -7.42
N LEU A 105 4.32 -8.74 -6.40
CA LEU A 105 5.01 -8.76 -5.12
C LEU A 105 6.14 -9.79 -5.15
N ASN A 106 7.36 -9.36 -4.85
CA ASN A 106 8.52 -10.23 -4.72
C ASN A 106 8.82 -10.50 -3.25
N LEU A 107 8.81 -11.79 -2.88
CA LEU A 107 9.15 -12.28 -1.56
C LEU A 107 10.45 -13.09 -1.63
N CYS A 108 11.33 -12.92 -0.63
CA CYS A 108 12.47 -13.80 -0.43
C CYS A 108 12.21 -14.72 0.77
N ASP A 109 12.18 -16.03 0.57
CA ASP A 109 11.95 -16.99 1.63
C ASP A 109 13.22 -17.29 2.45
N GLU A 110 13.09 -18.09 3.51
CA GLU A 110 14.21 -18.44 4.42
C GLU A 110 15.35 -19.20 3.72
N ASN A 111 15.10 -19.80 2.57
CA ASN A 111 16.12 -20.49 1.76
C ASN A 111 16.82 -19.53 0.79
N GLY A 112 16.47 -18.24 0.79
CA GLY A 112 16.98 -17.23 -0.13
C GLY A 112 16.35 -17.32 -1.53
N GLN A 113 15.27 -18.09 -1.70
CA GLN A 113 14.57 -18.22 -2.96
C GLN A 113 13.59 -17.06 -3.14
N THR A 114 13.65 -16.40 -4.29
CA THR A 114 12.68 -15.36 -4.67
C THR A 114 11.41 -16.00 -5.22
N ARG A 115 10.26 -15.57 -4.67
CA ARG A 115 8.91 -15.94 -5.11
C ARG A 115 8.20 -14.69 -5.60
N ARG A 116 7.54 -14.78 -6.75
CA ARG A 116 6.84 -13.66 -7.41
C ARG A 116 5.35 -13.96 -7.47
N TYR A 117 4.54 -13.03 -6.99
CA TYR A 117 3.09 -13.20 -6.86
C TYR A 117 2.33 -12.05 -7.51
N ALA A 118 1.31 -12.37 -8.29
CA ALA A 118 0.30 -11.43 -8.72
C ALA A 118 -0.69 -11.12 -7.58
N PHE A 119 -1.56 -10.16 -7.82
CA PHE A 119 -2.59 -9.76 -6.83
C PHE A 119 -3.47 -10.94 -6.41
N LYS A 120 -3.59 -11.17 -5.10
CA LYS A 120 -4.34 -12.25 -4.44
C LYS A 120 -3.75 -13.68 -4.56
N GLU A 121 -2.60 -13.87 -5.15
CA GLU A 121 -1.96 -15.20 -5.19
C GLU A 121 -1.27 -15.56 -3.87
N VAL A 122 -0.95 -14.58 -3.05
CA VAL A 122 -0.38 -14.76 -1.71
C VAL A 122 -1.18 -13.99 -0.67
N LYS A 123 -1.34 -14.56 0.52
CA LYS A 123 -2.01 -13.95 1.67
C LYS A 123 -1.01 -13.63 2.77
N TYR A 124 -1.23 -12.52 3.45
CA TYR A 124 -0.55 -12.20 4.71
C TYR A 124 -1.22 -12.96 5.85
N ILE A 125 -0.46 -13.69 6.66
CA ILE A 125 -0.93 -14.26 7.92
C ILE A 125 -0.78 -13.19 8.99
N ILE A 126 -1.90 -12.70 9.53
CA ILE A 126 -1.98 -11.61 10.51
C ILE A 126 -2.22 -12.19 11.90
#